data_10a95ccf6b7caf817975c9769c76cd75
#
_entry.id   10a95ccf6b7caf817975c9769c76cd75
#
_cell.length_a   1.000
_cell.length_b   1.000
_cell.length_c   1.000
_cell.angle_alpha   90.00
_cell.angle_beta   90.00
_cell.angle_gamma   90.00
#
_symmetry.space_group_name_H-M   'P 1'
#
loop_
_entity.id
_entity.type
_entity.pdbx_description
1 polymer ?
#
loop_
_entity_poly.entity_id
_entity_poly.type
_entity_poly.pdbx_seq_one_letter_code
_entity_poly.pdbx_strand_id
1 'polypeptide(L)'
;MRLMKHRAPLFAAIAAATLLAAPALAQTVPPAMISVTGEATVSVPPDQAQIDAGVTTEAKTAREASDANNAAMGKVLLALKGAGIEEKDYQTSRLSLQPESAPNRTAGPATIVGYRASNRVTIRLRDVTKVASIIDTLVGAGANDIGGINFTVSQASKLLDDAREQAIADARRKAEIYAKAAGVTLGAPLSISEGGTPVPIPYRRMAAGMAAAAPVAQGEETLQVTVAVSWAIKQAGQ
;
A
#
# COMPACT_ATOMS: atom_id res chain seq x y z
N MET A 1 -2.83 -101.43 -27.89
CA MET A 1 -1.89 -101.85 -26.84
C MET A 1 -1.63 -100.64 -25.93
N ARG A 2 -1.95 -100.80 -24.65
CA ARG A 2 -1.72 -99.94 -23.44
C ARG A 2 -2.05 -98.46 -23.48
N LEU A 3 -3.23 -98.11 -22.91
CA LEU A 3 -3.57 -96.82 -22.32
C LEU A 3 -2.61 -96.45 -21.18
N MET A 4 -2.19 -95.26 -21.12
CA MET A 4 -1.63 -94.63 -19.90
C MET A 4 -2.38 -93.37 -19.58
N LYS A 5 -3.18 -93.41 -18.51
CA LYS A 5 -3.92 -92.32 -17.88
C LYS A 5 -2.93 -91.42 -17.12
N HIS A 6 -2.82 -90.17 -17.41
CA HIS A 6 -2.20 -89.21 -16.54
C HIS A 6 -3.30 -88.34 -15.89
N ARG A 7 -3.39 -88.48 -14.55
CA ARG A 7 -4.21 -87.61 -13.69
C ARG A 7 -3.48 -86.30 -13.45
N ALA A 8 -4.12 -85.22 -13.75
CA ALA A 8 -3.67 -83.86 -13.37
C ALA A 8 -4.28 -83.51 -11.98
N PRO A 9 -3.50 -82.93 -11.05
CA PRO A 9 -4.04 -82.42 -9.80
C PRO A 9 -4.64 -81.01 -9.98
N LEU A 10 -5.87 -80.91 -9.40
CA LEU A 10 -6.60 -79.62 -9.33
C LEU A 10 -5.99 -78.76 -8.21
N PHE A 11 -5.27 -77.70 -8.57
CA PHE A 11 -4.86 -76.66 -7.61
C PHE A 11 -5.98 -75.65 -7.48
N ALA A 12 -6.70 -75.70 -6.34
CA ALA A 12 -7.63 -74.64 -5.94
C ALA A 12 -6.85 -73.39 -5.47
N ALA A 13 -6.83 -72.37 -6.26
CA ALA A 13 -6.28 -71.04 -5.87
C ALA A 13 -7.37 -70.29 -5.10
N ILE A 14 -7.22 -70.19 -3.79
CA ILE A 14 -8.02 -69.32 -2.93
C ILE A 14 -7.43 -67.87 -3.10
N ALA A 15 -8.11 -67.03 -3.87
CA ALA A 15 -7.80 -65.62 -3.95
C ALA A 15 -8.39 -64.90 -2.72
N ALA A 16 -7.54 -64.57 -1.75
CA ALA A 16 -7.91 -63.70 -0.62
C ALA A 16 -8.04 -62.27 -1.11
N ALA A 17 -9.26 -61.79 -1.31
CA ALA A 17 -9.56 -60.38 -1.58
C ALA A 17 -9.43 -59.58 -0.29
N THR A 18 -8.26 -58.96 -0.07
CA THR A 18 -8.08 -57.94 0.97
C THR A 18 -8.77 -56.64 0.52
N LEU A 19 -9.98 -56.38 1.06
CA LEU A 19 -10.60 -55.04 0.96
C LEU A 19 -9.72 -54.04 1.72
N LEU A 20 -8.98 -53.23 1.00
CA LEU A 20 -8.38 -52.00 1.54
C LEU A 20 -9.54 -51.03 1.84
N ALA A 21 -9.95 -50.96 3.10
CA ALA A 21 -10.82 -49.88 3.59
C ALA A 21 -10.03 -48.58 3.54
N ALA A 22 -10.21 -47.76 2.48
CA ALA A 22 -9.71 -46.41 2.42
C ALA A 22 -10.39 -45.61 3.54
N PRO A 23 -9.62 -44.83 4.36
CA PRO A 23 -10.23 -43.97 5.36
C PRO A 23 -11.12 -42.96 4.63
N ALA A 24 -12.41 -42.97 4.89
CA ALA A 24 -13.34 -41.95 4.44
C ALA A 24 -12.89 -40.63 5.11
N LEU A 25 -12.28 -39.72 4.34
CA LEU A 25 -12.04 -38.36 4.78
C LEU A 25 -13.42 -37.75 5.05
N ALA A 26 -13.77 -37.66 6.33
CA ALA A 26 -14.98 -36.98 6.76
C ALA A 26 -14.89 -35.52 6.24
N GLN A 27 -15.65 -35.21 5.21
CA GLN A 27 -15.82 -33.83 4.75
C GLN A 27 -16.55 -33.09 5.87
N THR A 28 -15.83 -32.27 6.62
CA THR A 28 -16.43 -31.32 7.57
C THR A 28 -17.28 -30.33 6.78
N VAL A 29 -18.59 -30.52 6.83
CA VAL A 29 -19.53 -29.55 6.25
C VAL A 29 -19.29 -28.22 6.98
N PRO A 30 -18.92 -27.13 6.27
CA PRO A 30 -18.74 -25.85 6.92
C PRO A 30 -20.03 -25.42 7.63
N PRO A 31 -19.92 -24.81 8.82
CA PRO A 31 -21.11 -24.40 9.57
C PRO A 31 -21.93 -23.39 8.76
N ALA A 32 -23.25 -23.49 8.84
CA ALA A 32 -24.13 -22.52 8.22
C ALA A 32 -23.86 -21.12 8.81
N MET A 33 -23.51 -20.15 7.96
CA MET A 33 -23.06 -18.83 8.40
C MET A 33 -23.51 -17.72 7.44
N ILE A 34 -23.60 -16.52 7.97
CA ILE A 34 -23.72 -15.27 7.20
C ILE A 34 -22.36 -14.56 7.27
N SER A 35 -21.77 -14.26 6.12
CA SER A 35 -20.54 -13.50 6.00
C SER A 35 -20.82 -12.18 5.31
N VAL A 36 -20.40 -11.08 5.91
CA VAL A 36 -20.55 -9.73 5.36
C VAL A 36 -19.32 -8.90 5.65
N THR A 37 -19.18 -7.82 4.90
CA THR A 37 -18.15 -6.81 5.10
C THR A 37 -18.76 -5.56 5.68
N GLY A 38 -18.22 -5.10 6.80
CA GLY A 38 -18.49 -3.81 7.39
C GLY A 38 -17.43 -2.80 7.03
N GLU A 39 -17.83 -1.55 6.92
CA GLU A 39 -16.95 -0.45 6.51
C GLU A 39 -17.20 0.76 7.40
N ALA A 40 -16.13 1.49 7.71
CA ALA A 40 -16.20 2.79 8.35
C ALA A 40 -15.07 3.68 7.84
N THR A 41 -15.32 4.99 7.87
CA THR A 41 -14.34 6.00 7.48
C THR A 41 -14.21 7.06 8.54
N VAL A 42 -12.99 7.60 8.71
CA VAL A 42 -12.72 8.77 9.52
C VAL A 42 -11.94 9.78 8.68
N SER A 43 -12.39 11.03 8.64
CA SER A 43 -11.67 12.13 7.96
C SER A 43 -11.05 13.03 9.01
N VAL A 44 -9.75 13.28 8.85
CA VAL A 44 -8.95 14.08 9.78
C VAL A 44 -8.01 15.02 9.01
N PRO A 45 -7.74 16.22 9.54
CA PRO A 45 -6.70 17.06 8.95
C PRO A 45 -5.34 16.37 9.11
N PRO A 46 -4.46 16.44 8.09
CA PRO A 46 -3.10 15.91 8.18
C PRO A 46 -2.27 16.71 9.20
N ASP A 47 -1.40 16.01 9.91
CA ASP A 47 -0.48 16.60 10.90
C ASP A 47 0.99 16.53 10.47
N GLN A 48 1.27 15.89 9.33
CA GLN A 48 2.59 15.80 8.73
C GLN A 48 2.52 16.06 7.22
N ALA A 49 3.65 16.55 6.67
CA ALA A 49 3.84 16.63 5.24
C ALA A 49 5.20 16.04 4.86
N GLN A 50 5.25 15.38 3.72
CA GLN A 50 6.46 14.95 3.07
C GLN A 50 6.66 15.78 1.81
N ILE A 51 7.85 16.39 1.65
CA ILE A 51 8.24 17.15 0.46
C ILE A 51 9.37 16.39 -0.21
N ASP A 52 9.25 16.16 -1.51
CA ASP A 52 10.34 15.69 -2.34
C ASP A 52 10.94 16.89 -3.11
N ALA A 53 12.19 17.19 -2.81
CA ALA A 53 12.92 18.30 -3.44
C ALA A 53 14.31 17.86 -3.89
N GLY A 54 14.87 18.53 -4.88
CA GLY A 54 16.15 18.14 -5.42
C GLY A 54 16.84 19.24 -6.23
N VAL A 55 18.04 18.89 -6.66
CA VAL A 55 18.85 19.68 -7.56
C VAL A 55 19.21 18.85 -8.77
N THR A 56 18.99 19.41 -9.95
CA THR A 56 19.45 18.86 -11.21
C THR A 56 20.43 19.83 -11.85
N THR A 57 21.59 19.33 -12.29
CA THR A 57 22.64 20.10 -12.96
C THR A 57 23.08 19.41 -14.24
N GLU A 58 23.51 20.17 -15.21
CA GLU A 58 24.01 19.71 -16.50
C GLU A 58 25.40 20.28 -16.77
N ALA A 59 26.29 19.47 -17.35
CA ALA A 59 27.61 19.91 -17.76
C ALA A 59 28.12 19.06 -18.94
N LYS A 60 29.23 19.48 -19.54
CA LYS A 60 29.85 18.75 -20.66
C LYS A 60 30.49 17.43 -20.21
N THR A 61 30.97 17.36 -18.99
CA THR A 61 31.59 16.14 -18.42
C THR A 61 30.82 15.65 -17.21
N ALA A 62 30.87 14.35 -16.97
CA ALA A 62 30.26 13.72 -15.80
C ALA A 62 30.77 14.30 -14.48
N ARG A 63 32.08 14.61 -14.42
CA ARG A 63 32.73 15.19 -13.25
C ARG A 63 32.15 16.57 -12.93
N GLU A 64 32.13 17.48 -13.91
CA GLU A 64 31.60 18.83 -13.74
C GLU A 64 30.12 18.83 -13.33
N ALA A 65 29.29 17.95 -13.96
CA ALA A 65 27.87 17.83 -13.60
C ALA A 65 27.70 17.37 -12.13
N SER A 66 28.51 16.39 -11.71
CA SER A 66 28.47 15.85 -10.34
C SER A 66 28.97 16.89 -9.31
N ASP A 67 30.10 17.55 -9.58
CA ASP A 67 30.67 18.54 -8.64
C ASP A 67 29.72 19.75 -8.47
N ALA A 68 29.12 20.24 -9.55
CA ALA A 68 28.11 21.28 -9.50
C ALA A 68 26.86 20.85 -8.70
N ASN A 69 26.42 19.60 -8.89
CA ASN A 69 25.27 19.05 -8.18
C ASN A 69 25.54 18.92 -6.68
N ASN A 70 26.71 18.40 -6.31
CA ASN A 70 27.13 18.26 -4.90
C ASN A 70 27.20 19.63 -4.21
N ALA A 71 27.76 20.64 -4.87
CA ALA A 71 27.85 21.99 -4.34
C ALA A 71 26.46 22.63 -4.15
N ALA A 72 25.55 22.45 -5.11
CA ALA A 72 24.21 23.00 -5.02
C ALA A 72 23.36 22.26 -3.96
N MET A 73 23.42 20.93 -3.91
CA MET A 73 22.71 20.15 -2.88
C MET A 73 23.25 20.46 -1.48
N GLY A 74 24.55 20.70 -1.32
CA GLY A 74 25.12 21.12 -0.04
C GLY A 74 24.49 22.42 0.49
N LYS A 75 24.20 23.40 -0.40
CA LYS A 75 23.49 24.63 -0.02
C LYS A 75 22.05 24.35 0.42
N VAL A 76 21.36 23.46 -0.29
CA VAL A 76 19.99 23.04 0.05
C VAL A 76 19.94 22.39 1.43
N LEU A 77 20.86 21.48 1.73
CA LEU A 77 20.93 20.80 3.04
C LEU A 77 21.26 21.78 4.18
N LEU A 78 22.16 22.74 3.93
CA LEU A 78 22.46 23.81 4.89
C LEU A 78 21.24 24.71 5.16
N ALA A 79 20.46 25.03 4.11
CA ALA A 79 19.24 25.82 4.25
C ALA A 79 18.17 25.09 5.06
N LEU A 80 17.99 23.78 4.85
CA LEU A 80 17.09 22.95 5.67
C LEU A 80 17.48 22.98 7.15
N LYS A 81 18.77 22.80 7.44
CA LYS A 81 19.28 22.89 8.81
C LYS A 81 19.05 24.28 9.41
N GLY A 82 19.28 25.35 8.64
CA GLY A 82 19.01 26.73 9.04
C GLY A 82 17.52 27.02 9.28
N ALA A 83 16.63 26.34 8.57
CA ALA A 83 15.18 26.40 8.76
C ALA A 83 14.66 25.53 9.95
N GLY A 84 15.58 24.88 10.69
CA GLY A 84 15.25 24.08 11.87
C GLY A 84 14.77 22.67 11.56
N ILE A 85 15.02 22.16 10.35
CA ILE A 85 14.75 20.75 10.00
C ILE A 85 15.90 19.90 10.52
N GLU A 86 15.59 18.93 11.37
CA GLU A 86 16.58 18.02 11.95
C GLU A 86 17.08 16.97 10.92
N GLU A 87 18.33 16.53 11.05
CA GLU A 87 18.92 15.55 10.11
C GLU A 87 18.15 14.23 10.00
N LYS A 88 17.46 13.82 11.06
CA LYS A 88 16.58 12.64 11.04
C LYS A 88 15.29 12.82 10.22
N ASP A 89 14.94 14.06 9.91
CA ASP A 89 13.70 14.39 9.20
C ASP A 89 13.91 14.64 7.69
N TYR A 90 15.15 14.47 7.18
CA TYR A 90 15.39 14.43 5.74
C TYR A 90 16.38 13.33 5.35
N GLN A 91 16.18 12.79 4.17
CA GLN A 91 17.00 11.69 3.64
C GLN A 91 17.16 11.84 2.13
N THR A 92 18.37 11.56 1.62
CA THR A 92 18.56 11.42 0.16
C THR A 92 17.75 10.23 -0.34
N SER A 93 16.82 10.50 -1.23
CA SER A 93 15.94 9.48 -1.82
C SER A 93 16.39 9.05 -3.22
N ARG A 94 17.18 9.88 -3.90
CA ARG A 94 17.69 9.57 -5.24
C ARG A 94 19.00 10.32 -5.52
N LEU A 95 19.94 9.59 -6.10
CA LEU A 95 21.15 10.15 -6.70
C LEU A 95 21.36 9.50 -8.07
N SER A 96 21.48 10.29 -9.12
CA SER A 96 21.71 9.77 -10.47
C SER A 96 22.64 10.67 -11.27
N LEU A 97 23.44 10.05 -12.13
CA LEU A 97 24.29 10.70 -13.12
C LEU A 97 24.05 9.99 -14.46
N GLN A 98 23.61 10.72 -15.46
CA GLN A 98 23.22 10.13 -16.74
C GLN A 98 23.84 10.92 -17.90
N PRO A 99 24.30 10.25 -18.98
CA PRO A 99 24.70 10.92 -20.20
C PRO A 99 23.46 11.48 -20.92
N GLU A 100 23.59 12.67 -21.47
CA GLU A 100 22.59 13.27 -22.36
C GLU A 100 23.03 13.12 -23.81
N SER A 101 22.12 12.61 -24.63
CA SER A 101 22.36 12.40 -26.05
C SER A 101 21.67 13.45 -26.89
N ALA A 102 22.28 13.87 -27.98
CA ALA A 102 21.63 14.71 -28.95
C ALA A 102 20.38 14.00 -29.51
N PRO A 103 19.28 14.75 -29.79
CA PRO A 103 18.11 14.17 -30.42
C PRO A 103 18.50 13.69 -31.84
N ASN A 104 18.45 12.36 -32.06
CA ASN A 104 18.72 11.75 -33.35
C ASN A 104 17.59 12.04 -34.32
N ARG A 105 17.89 12.79 -35.40
CA ARG A 105 16.96 12.95 -36.56
C ARG A 105 17.18 11.89 -37.64
N THR A 106 18.20 11.06 -37.53
CA THR A 106 18.56 9.99 -38.48
C THR A 106 18.98 8.75 -37.71
N ALA A 107 18.76 7.55 -38.28
CA ALA A 107 19.16 6.29 -37.70
C ALA A 107 20.70 6.17 -37.63
N GLY A 108 21.28 6.56 -36.49
CA GLY A 108 22.70 6.49 -36.19
C GLY A 108 22.95 6.32 -34.69
N PRO A 109 24.17 6.03 -34.25
CA PRO A 109 24.49 5.94 -32.83
C PRO A 109 24.28 7.28 -32.14
N ALA A 110 23.67 7.26 -30.94
CA ALA A 110 23.43 8.44 -30.14
C ALA A 110 24.76 9.11 -29.73
N THR A 111 24.91 10.40 -30.04
CA THR A 111 26.09 11.19 -29.64
C THR A 111 25.85 11.80 -28.29
N ILE A 112 26.71 11.53 -27.32
CA ILE A 112 26.66 12.16 -25.99
C ILE A 112 27.06 13.64 -26.14
N VAL A 113 26.19 14.54 -25.69
CA VAL A 113 26.39 15.99 -25.74
C VAL A 113 26.65 16.59 -24.37
N GLY A 114 26.39 15.85 -23.29
CA GLY A 114 26.58 16.29 -21.93
C GLY A 114 26.22 15.23 -20.92
N TYR A 115 26.18 15.63 -19.66
CA TYR A 115 25.81 14.78 -18.53
C TYR A 115 24.88 15.57 -17.61
N ARG A 116 23.85 14.87 -17.10
CA ARG A 116 22.92 15.36 -16.12
C ARG A 116 23.12 14.65 -14.80
N ALA A 117 23.37 15.40 -13.72
CA ALA A 117 23.40 14.91 -12.35
C ALA A 117 22.13 15.37 -11.63
N SER A 118 21.48 14.46 -10.92
CA SER A 118 20.29 14.74 -10.12
C SER A 118 20.43 14.16 -8.74
N ASN A 119 20.18 14.96 -7.71
CA ASN A 119 20.17 14.55 -6.31
C ASN A 119 18.85 15.02 -5.69
N ARG A 120 18.13 14.13 -5.03
CA ARG A 120 16.83 14.40 -4.44
C ARG A 120 16.82 13.98 -2.98
N VAL A 121 16.18 14.80 -2.15
CA VAL A 121 15.92 14.52 -0.74
C VAL A 121 14.41 14.48 -0.49
N THR A 122 14.01 13.58 0.36
CA THR A 122 12.68 13.52 0.94
C THR A 122 12.75 14.13 2.33
N ILE A 123 11.90 15.13 2.59
CA ILE A 123 11.88 15.93 3.80
C ILE A 123 10.54 15.69 4.50
N ARG A 124 10.58 15.34 5.78
CA ARG A 124 9.40 15.18 6.63
C ARG A 124 9.19 16.43 7.47
N LEU A 125 8.03 17.05 7.36
CA LEU A 125 7.60 18.18 8.17
C LEU A 125 6.54 17.71 9.17
N ARG A 126 6.74 18.03 10.45
CA ARG A 126 5.79 17.75 11.54
C ARG A 126 4.83 18.91 11.79
N ASP A 127 4.98 19.95 11.04
CA ASP A 127 4.13 21.14 11.06
C ASP A 127 3.78 21.49 9.62
N VAL A 128 2.57 21.12 9.22
CA VAL A 128 2.07 21.29 7.86
C VAL A 128 1.93 22.77 7.45
N THR A 129 1.87 23.68 8.43
CA THR A 129 1.78 25.12 8.16
C THR A 129 3.07 25.69 7.58
N LYS A 130 4.20 25.01 7.80
CA LYS A 130 5.53 25.43 7.32
C LYS A 130 5.85 24.97 5.89
N VAL A 131 4.97 24.19 5.26
CA VAL A 131 5.24 23.63 3.93
C VAL A 131 5.63 24.71 2.92
N ALA A 132 4.84 25.77 2.80
CA ALA A 132 5.12 26.86 1.84
C ALA A 132 6.47 27.53 2.12
N SER A 133 6.74 27.90 3.36
CA SER A 133 8.00 28.58 3.72
C SER A 133 9.25 27.71 3.54
N ILE A 134 9.11 26.39 3.74
CA ILE A 134 10.20 25.44 3.47
C ILE A 134 10.45 25.31 1.98
N ILE A 135 9.40 25.25 1.15
CA ILE A 135 9.55 25.23 -0.32
C ILE A 135 10.27 26.50 -0.80
N ASP A 136 9.87 27.68 -0.31
CA ASP A 136 10.53 28.95 -0.64
C ASP A 136 12.01 28.93 -0.22
N THR A 137 12.32 28.40 0.95
CA THR A 137 13.70 28.23 1.45
C THR A 137 14.51 27.30 0.54
N LEU A 138 13.94 26.19 0.10
CA LEU A 138 14.60 25.24 -0.79
C LEU A 138 14.90 25.84 -2.17
N VAL A 139 13.91 26.54 -2.75
CA VAL A 139 14.07 27.22 -4.05
C VAL A 139 15.11 28.33 -3.94
N GLY A 140 15.06 29.14 -2.88
CA GLY A 140 16.04 30.16 -2.60
C GLY A 140 17.48 29.65 -2.40
N ALA A 141 17.62 28.41 -1.91
CA ALA A 141 18.92 27.74 -1.75
C ALA A 141 19.43 27.06 -3.05
N GLY A 142 18.61 27.03 -4.11
CA GLY A 142 18.98 26.48 -5.42
C GLY A 142 18.35 25.14 -5.77
N ALA A 143 17.36 24.66 -5.00
CA ALA A 143 16.54 23.52 -5.44
C ALA A 143 15.76 23.93 -6.70
N ASN A 144 15.87 23.10 -7.74
CA ASN A 144 15.22 23.33 -9.03
C ASN A 144 14.37 22.14 -9.50
N ASP A 145 14.21 21.14 -8.64
CA ASP A 145 13.36 19.97 -8.86
C ASP A 145 12.50 19.76 -7.60
N ILE A 146 11.23 20.17 -7.66
CA ILE A 146 10.25 19.95 -6.59
C ILE A 146 9.29 18.85 -7.07
N GLY A 147 9.41 17.65 -6.49
CA GLY A 147 8.72 16.45 -6.97
C GLY A 147 7.29 16.29 -6.47
N GLY A 148 6.89 17.03 -5.43
CA GLY A 148 5.55 16.96 -4.87
C GLY A 148 5.49 17.12 -3.35
N ILE A 149 4.26 17.20 -2.86
CA ILE A 149 3.94 17.25 -1.43
C ILE A 149 2.95 16.12 -1.17
N ASN A 150 3.23 15.32 -0.15
CA ASN A 150 2.31 14.31 0.35
C ASN A 150 1.96 14.63 1.81
N PHE A 151 0.68 14.81 2.09
CA PHE A 151 0.19 15.02 3.44
C PHE A 151 -0.16 13.68 4.08
N THR A 152 0.12 13.52 5.37
CA THR A 152 -0.09 12.28 6.09
C THR A 152 -0.54 12.55 7.52
N VAL A 153 -1.07 11.50 8.16
CA VAL A 153 -1.50 11.50 9.55
C VAL A 153 -0.57 10.60 10.35
N SER A 154 0.12 11.14 11.36
CA SER A 154 1.15 10.42 12.12
C SER A 154 0.61 9.26 12.96
N GLN A 155 -0.63 9.38 13.48
CA GLN A 155 -1.25 8.39 14.35
C GLN A 155 -2.46 7.70 13.69
N ALA A 156 -2.37 7.41 12.40
CA ALA A 156 -3.47 6.83 11.63
C ALA A 156 -4.06 5.57 12.30
N SER A 157 -3.21 4.67 12.82
CA SER A 157 -3.67 3.43 13.46
C SER A 157 -4.55 3.68 14.69
N LYS A 158 -4.19 4.68 15.52
CA LYS A 158 -4.97 5.03 16.72
C LYS A 158 -6.31 5.70 16.35
N LEU A 159 -6.31 6.55 15.33
CA LEU A 159 -7.52 7.21 14.84
C LEU A 159 -8.51 6.22 14.21
N LEU A 160 -8.01 5.06 13.78
CA LEU A 160 -8.85 4.00 13.23
C LEU A 160 -9.51 3.11 14.30
N ASP A 161 -9.18 3.25 15.60
CA ASP A 161 -9.77 2.39 16.63
C ASP A 161 -11.29 2.59 16.71
N ASP A 162 -11.77 3.84 16.74
CA ASP A 162 -13.21 4.14 16.70
C ASP A 162 -13.87 3.68 15.39
N ALA A 163 -13.15 3.78 14.27
CA ALA A 163 -13.64 3.32 12.98
C ALA A 163 -13.73 1.79 12.92
N ARG A 164 -12.86 1.05 13.62
CA ARG A 164 -12.96 -0.42 13.75
C ARG A 164 -14.24 -0.84 14.45
N GLU A 165 -14.60 -0.16 15.55
CA GLU A 165 -15.86 -0.41 16.26
C GLU A 165 -17.06 -0.14 15.35
N GLN A 166 -17.05 0.96 14.61
CA GLN A 166 -18.10 1.31 13.68
C GLN A 166 -18.21 0.31 12.51
N ALA A 167 -17.07 -0.17 11.97
CA ALA A 167 -17.06 -1.16 10.90
C ALA A 167 -17.65 -2.50 11.36
N ILE A 168 -17.36 -2.94 12.59
CA ILE A 168 -17.98 -4.15 13.17
C ILE A 168 -19.48 -3.93 13.37
N ALA A 169 -19.92 -2.76 13.85
CA ALA A 169 -21.32 -2.43 14.01
C ALA A 169 -22.06 -2.42 12.66
N ASP A 170 -21.45 -1.89 11.60
CA ASP A 170 -21.99 -1.91 10.24
C ASP A 170 -22.11 -3.34 9.70
N ALA A 171 -21.05 -4.17 9.88
CA ALA A 171 -21.10 -5.58 9.51
C ALA A 171 -22.24 -6.31 10.22
N ARG A 172 -22.39 -6.09 11.52
CA ARG A 172 -23.47 -6.71 12.31
C ARG A 172 -24.85 -6.28 11.82
N ARG A 173 -25.06 -4.99 11.59
CA ARG A 173 -26.30 -4.45 11.03
C ARG A 173 -26.65 -5.10 9.69
N LYS A 174 -25.68 -5.24 8.80
CA LYS A 174 -25.86 -5.92 7.50
C LYS A 174 -26.23 -7.39 7.69
N ALA A 175 -25.52 -8.12 8.59
CA ALA A 175 -25.80 -9.51 8.88
C ALA A 175 -27.22 -9.73 9.47
N GLU A 176 -27.68 -8.85 10.35
CA GLU A 176 -29.04 -8.89 10.93
C GLU A 176 -30.12 -8.69 9.87
N ILE A 177 -29.89 -7.82 8.88
CA ILE A 177 -30.79 -7.62 7.74
C ILE A 177 -30.90 -8.91 6.93
N TYR A 178 -29.78 -9.55 6.60
CA TYR A 178 -29.78 -10.82 5.86
C TYR A 178 -30.42 -11.97 6.67
N ALA A 179 -30.11 -12.07 7.95
CA ALA A 179 -30.69 -13.10 8.82
C ALA A 179 -32.24 -12.97 8.88
N LYS A 180 -32.75 -11.74 9.06
CA LYS A 180 -34.18 -11.46 9.05
C LYS A 180 -34.83 -11.82 7.71
N ALA A 181 -34.22 -11.44 6.59
CA ALA A 181 -34.75 -11.75 5.27
C ALA A 181 -34.75 -13.26 4.96
N ALA A 182 -33.76 -13.99 5.48
CA ALA A 182 -33.66 -15.46 5.34
C ALA A 182 -34.51 -16.25 6.36
N GLY A 183 -35.20 -15.60 7.31
CA GLY A 183 -35.96 -16.27 8.35
C GLY A 183 -35.11 -17.05 9.37
N VAL A 184 -33.87 -16.60 9.60
CA VAL A 184 -32.93 -17.22 10.55
C VAL A 184 -32.51 -16.23 11.63
N THR A 185 -31.93 -16.71 12.73
CA THR A 185 -31.35 -15.89 13.79
C THR A 185 -29.85 -15.83 13.70
N LEU A 186 -29.27 -14.64 13.87
CA LEU A 186 -27.84 -14.43 13.92
C LEU A 186 -27.28 -14.99 15.23
N GLY A 187 -26.24 -15.84 15.14
CA GLY A 187 -25.55 -16.43 16.28
C GLY A 187 -24.27 -15.68 16.66
N ALA A 188 -23.36 -16.38 17.30
CA ALA A 188 -22.06 -15.85 17.67
C ALA A 188 -21.16 -15.63 16.43
N PRO A 189 -20.23 -14.67 16.49
CA PRO A 189 -19.21 -14.51 15.44
C PRO A 189 -18.31 -15.74 15.38
N LEU A 190 -18.05 -16.24 14.18
CA LEU A 190 -17.16 -17.36 13.90
C LEU A 190 -15.77 -16.90 13.48
N SER A 191 -15.71 -15.80 12.76
CA SER A 191 -14.44 -15.18 12.33
C SER A 191 -14.60 -13.69 12.19
N ILE A 192 -13.53 -12.96 12.49
CA ILE A 192 -13.38 -11.53 12.28
C ILE A 192 -12.01 -11.33 11.64
N SER A 193 -11.97 -10.63 10.52
CA SER A 193 -10.73 -10.33 9.80
C SER A 193 -10.78 -8.89 9.30
N GLU A 194 -9.78 -8.09 9.70
CA GLU A 194 -9.58 -6.75 9.14
C GLU A 194 -8.85 -6.90 7.79
N GLY A 195 -9.43 -6.34 6.74
CA GLY A 195 -8.89 -6.39 5.38
C GLY A 195 -8.04 -5.16 5.08
N GLY A 196 -6.84 -5.42 4.53
CA GLY A 196 -5.99 -4.38 3.95
C GLY A 196 -5.24 -3.50 4.94
N THR A 197 -4.14 -2.92 4.44
CA THR A 197 -3.51 -1.76 5.08
C THR A 197 -4.36 -0.54 4.72
N PRO A 198 -4.71 0.35 5.68
CA PRO A 198 -5.42 1.58 5.38
C PRO A 198 -4.63 2.40 4.35
N VAL A 199 -5.15 2.54 3.15
CA VAL A 199 -4.57 3.41 2.15
C VAL A 199 -5.30 4.74 2.26
N PRO A 200 -4.61 5.86 2.56
CA PRO A 200 -5.22 7.18 2.54
C PRO A 200 -5.77 7.47 1.13
N ILE A 201 -7.03 7.84 1.05
CA ILE A 201 -7.64 8.28 -0.21
C ILE A 201 -7.60 9.80 -0.20
N PRO A 202 -6.75 10.45 -1.02
CA PRO A 202 -6.67 11.90 -1.07
C PRO A 202 -7.97 12.49 -1.62
N TYR A 203 -8.70 13.23 -0.80
CA TYR A 203 -9.91 13.94 -1.21
C TYR A 203 -9.55 15.33 -1.72
N ARG A 204 -9.59 15.55 -3.05
CA ARG A 204 -9.39 16.86 -3.65
C ARG A 204 -10.66 17.70 -3.54
N ARG A 205 -10.74 18.59 -2.56
CA ARG A 205 -11.66 19.73 -2.64
C ARG A 205 -11.01 20.82 -3.51
N MET A 206 -11.71 21.24 -4.55
CA MET A 206 -11.33 22.44 -5.31
C MET A 206 -11.54 23.68 -4.42
N ALA A 207 -10.43 24.28 -3.95
CA ALA A 207 -10.47 25.59 -3.29
C ALA A 207 -10.37 26.68 -4.35
N ALA A 208 -11.32 27.60 -4.35
CA ALA A 208 -11.29 28.82 -5.16
C ALA A 208 -10.32 29.82 -4.54
N GLY A 209 -9.49 30.43 -5.38
CA GLY A 209 -8.31 31.20 -5.20
C GLY A 209 -8.23 32.32 -4.17
N MET A 210 -6.96 32.56 -3.78
CA MET A 210 -6.37 33.92 -3.65
C MET A 210 -4.85 33.77 -3.68
N ALA A 211 -4.18 34.61 -4.45
CA ALA A 211 -2.76 34.54 -4.72
C ALA A 211 -1.92 35.26 -3.64
N ALA A 212 -0.98 34.52 -3.03
CA ALA A 212 0.30 35.00 -2.46
C ALA A 212 1.01 33.76 -1.86
N ALA A 213 2.26 33.50 -2.25
CA ALA A 213 3.01 32.24 -2.04
C ALA A 213 2.33 31.03 -2.72
N ALA A 214 3.06 30.00 -3.13
CA ALA A 214 2.42 28.84 -3.77
C ALA A 214 1.27 28.35 -2.88
N PRO A 215 -0.01 28.45 -3.31
CA PRO A 215 -1.13 28.08 -2.43
C PRO A 215 -1.11 26.58 -2.20
N VAL A 216 -0.75 26.18 -0.97
CA VAL A 216 -0.72 24.78 -0.56
C VAL A 216 -2.02 24.48 0.19
N ALA A 217 -2.92 23.74 -0.44
CA ALA A 217 -4.14 23.24 0.20
C ALA A 217 -3.86 21.88 0.85
N GLN A 218 -4.02 21.78 2.15
CA GLN A 218 -3.73 20.57 2.93
C GLN A 218 -4.83 19.50 2.78
N GLY A 219 -6.11 19.93 2.64
CA GLY A 219 -7.24 19.02 2.57
C GLY A 219 -7.50 18.26 3.87
N GLU A 220 -8.20 17.15 3.75
CA GLU A 220 -8.42 16.15 4.81
C GLU A 220 -7.99 14.78 4.29
N GLU A 221 -7.39 13.97 5.15
CA GLU A 221 -7.08 12.57 4.88
C GLU A 221 -8.25 11.71 5.34
N THR A 222 -8.82 10.91 4.43
CA THR A 222 -9.87 9.96 4.73
C THR A 222 -9.25 8.58 4.92
N LEU A 223 -9.34 8.08 6.15
CA LEU A 223 -8.89 6.75 6.53
C LEU A 223 -10.09 5.81 6.52
N GLN A 224 -9.95 4.60 5.98
CA GLN A 224 -11.00 3.61 5.87
C GLN A 224 -10.61 2.32 6.59
N VAL A 225 -11.57 1.73 7.30
CA VAL A 225 -11.49 0.38 7.86
C VAL A 225 -12.50 -0.50 7.15
N THR A 226 -12.08 -1.69 6.78
CA THR A 226 -12.92 -2.74 6.22
C THR A 226 -12.75 -4.00 7.04
N VAL A 227 -13.85 -4.54 7.57
CA VAL A 227 -13.84 -5.75 8.41
C VAL A 227 -14.76 -6.79 7.81
N ALA A 228 -14.22 -7.97 7.49
CA ALA A 228 -15.02 -9.12 7.11
C ALA A 228 -15.37 -9.92 8.37
N VAL A 229 -16.66 -10.16 8.58
CA VAL A 229 -17.15 -10.91 9.74
C VAL A 229 -18.11 -12.00 9.29
N SER A 230 -17.94 -13.19 9.86
CA SER A 230 -18.83 -14.34 9.65
C SER A 230 -19.49 -14.69 10.97
N TRP A 231 -20.81 -14.85 10.94
CA TRP A 231 -21.62 -15.28 12.09
C TRP A 231 -22.28 -16.62 11.83
N ALA A 232 -22.34 -17.45 12.86
CA ALA A 232 -23.20 -18.63 12.83
C ALA A 232 -24.67 -18.21 12.65
N ILE A 233 -25.46 -19.06 12.01
CA ILE A 233 -26.92 -18.89 11.95
C ILE A 233 -27.63 -20.06 12.62
N LYS A 234 -28.76 -19.76 13.26
CA LYS A 234 -29.66 -20.73 13.86
C LYS A 234 -31.01 -20.67 13.13
N GLN A 235 -31.64 -21.81 12.88
CA GLN A 235 -33.01 -21.83 12.37
C GLN A 235 -33.94 -21.21 13.41
N ALA A 236 -34.88 -20.38 12.97
CA ALA A 236 -35.89 -19.81 13.86
C ALA A 236 -36.78 -20.96 14.36
N GLY A 237 -36.65 -21.33 15.65
CA GLY A 237 -37.46 -22.36 16.25
C GLY A 237 -36.71 -23.57 16.85
N GLN A 238 -35.38 -23.54 16.94
CA GLN A 238 -34.61 -24.47 17.75
C GLN A 238 -33.96 -23.80 18.96
#